data_acf31b0e0afec4337089c89670879fb0
#
_entry.id   acf31b0e0afec4337089c89670879fb0
#
_cell.length_a   1.000
_cell.length_b   1.000
_cell.length_c   1.000
_cell.angle_alpha   90.00
_cell.angle_beta   90.00
_cell.angle_gamma   90.00
#
_symmetry.space_group_name_H-M   'P 1'
#
loop_
_entity.id
_entity.type
_entity.pdbx_description
1 polymer ?
#
loop_
_entity_poly.entity_id
_entity_poly.type
_entity_poly.pdbx_seq_one_letter_code
_entity_poly.pdbx_strand_id
1 'polypeptide(L)'
;MRVEPTVLNGALHGQLPSTFSLLCWNLHKQGSLDPVVSEWLERVNWISDLMLFQEAAWQEPLSLDMWQGYDVAAVANLKWQERRYGVMSLSLAKVLGVEGYLSLHREVGWTTRKGALFCRYGVDGTILLTVNVHMLNFHHDVAYEDELARLEYLLERYEGALILAGDFNTWNRRRTLLLKTMCRRLKLRHVAVKGVRRFGRYALDHLFYRGVQMVDASVLQTHRLSDHHPIRVCFTMPRSV
;
A
#
# COMPACT_ATOMS: atom_id res chain seq x y z
N MET A 1 15.76 -3.91 5.47
CA MET A 1 16.20 -3.20 6.71
C MET A 1 14.95 -2.65 7.40
N ARG A 2 14.83 -2.84 8.73
CA ARG A 2 13.81 -2.15 9.51
C ARG A 2 14.19 -0.69 9.65
N VAL A 3 13.23 0.22 9.53
CA VAL A 3 13.41 1.66 9.66
C VAL A 3 12.27 2.25 10.48
N GLU A 4 12.53 3.38 11.13
CA GLU A 4 11.51 4.09 11.89
C GLU A 4 10.57 4.81 10.91
N PRO A 5 9.26 4.52 10.95
CA PRO A 5 8.28 5.25 10.14
C PRO A 5 7.96 6.61 10.78
N THR A 6 7.63 7.59 9.95
CA THR A 6 6.99 8.83 10.43
C THR A 6 5.51 8.55 10.66
N VAL A 7 4.99 8.94 11.83
CA VAL A 7 3.57 8.75 12.18
C VAL A 7 2.99 10.07 12.67
N LEU A 8 1.84 10.46 12.13
CA LEU A 8 1.02 11.57 12.61
C LEU A 8 -0.37 11.04 12.99
N ASN A 9 -0.86 11.45 14.13
CA ASN A 9 -2.13 11.02 14.67
C ASN A 9 -3.17 12.14 14.46
N GLY A 10 -4.21 11.85 13.69
CA GLY A 10 -5.32 12.76 13.38
C GLY A 10 -6.64 12.03 13.17
N ALA A 11 -6.65 10.69 13.30
CA ALA A 11 -7.81 9.85 13.04
C ALA A 11 -9.04 10.22 13.86
N LEU A 12 -10.20 10.28 13.20
CA LEU A 12 -11.50 10.58 13.81
C LEU A 12 -12.08 9.39 14.58
N HIS A 13 -11.70 8.18 14.25
CA HIS A 13 -12.28 6.95 14.77
C HIS A 13 -11.25 6.11 15.51
N GLY A 14 -11.66 5.44 16.60
CA GLY A 14 -10.80 4.52 17.34
C GLY A 14 -10.51 3.22 16.56
N GLN A 15 -11.42 2.79 15.67
CA GLN A 15 -11.31 1.58 14.86
C GLN A 15 -12.00 1.77 13.51
N LEU A 16 -11.69 0.88 12.56
CA LEU A 16 -12.38 0.79 11.28
C LEU A 16 -13.82 0.29 11.48
N PRO A 17 -14.77 0.72 10.62
CA PRO A 17 -16.08 0.11 10.58
C PRO A 17 -16.00 -1.35 10.07
N SER A 18 -17.00 -2.17 10.39
CA SER A 18 -17.10 -3.56 9.94
C SER A 18 -17.04 -3.71 8.42
N THR A 19 -17.54 -2.72 7.70
CA THR A 19 -17.43 -2.60 6.25
C THR A 19 -16.66 -1.31 5.95
N PHE A 20 -15.53 -1.43 5.29
CA PHE A 20 -14.62 -0.33 5.02
C PHE A 20 -14.10 -0.36 3.59
N SER A 21 -13.74 0.81 3.10
CA SER A 21 -13.13 1.01 1.78
C SER A 21 -11.61 1.16 1.89
N LEU A 22 -10.91 0.61 0.91
CA LEU A 22 -9.46 0.76 0.77
C LEU A 22 -9.13 1.21 -0.65
N LEU A 23 -8.30 2.25 -0.76
CA LEU A 23 -7.70 2.73 -1.99
C LEU A 23 -6.22 2.36 -2.02
N CYS A 24 -5.74 1.80 -3.14
CA CYS A 24 -4.32 1.55 -3.40
C CYS A 24 -3.91 2.26 -4.69
N TRP A 25 -2.83 3.08 -4.64
CA TRP A 25 -2.42 3.86 -5.79
C TRP A 25 -0.94 4.24 -5.76
N ASN A 26 -0.20 3.93 -6.82
CA ASN A 26 1.12 4.52 -7.06
C ASN A 26 0.95 5.93 -7.66
N LEU A 27 1.44 6.96 -6.95
CA LEU A 27 1.24 8.37 -7.29
C LEU A 27 2.29 8.92 -8.27
N HIS A 28 3.25 8.10 -8.70
CA HIS A 28 4.31 8.52 -9.62
C HIS A 28 5.02 9.81 -9.16
N LYS A 29 5.41 9.88 -7.89
CA LYS A 29 6.07 11.02 -7.23
C LYS A 29 5.24 12.31 -7.14
N GLN A 30 3.95 12.24 -7.42
CA GLN A 30 3.05 13.35 -7.09
C GLN A 30 2.97 13.54 -5.58
N GLY A 31 2.78 14.75 -5.13
CA GLY A 31 2.59 15.02 -3.71
C GLY A 31 1.33 14.33 -3.20
N SER A 32 1.49 13.32 -2.35
CA SER A 32 0.35 12.65 -1.69
C SER A 32 -0.42 13.62 -0.80
N LEU A 33 0.24 14.70 -0.41
CA LEU A 33 -0.30 15.82 0.34
C LEU A 33 -0.53 17.04 -0.57
N ASP A 34 -0.48 16.86 -1.90
CA ASP A 34 -0.79 17.90 -2.87
C ASP A 34 -2.33 18.05 -2.96
N PRO A 35 -2.88 19.26 -2.89
CA PRO A 35 -4.31 19.52 -3.10
C PRO A 35 -4.88 18.83 -4.33
N VAL A 36 -4.11 18.74 -5.40
CA VAL A 36 -4.54 18.13 -6.66
C VAL A 36 -4.97 16.66 -6.51
N VAL A 37 -4.30 15.87 -5.64
CA VAL A 37 -4.64 14.47 -5.42
C VAL A 37 -5.90 14.35 -4.56
N SER A 38 -5.97 15.08 -3.43
CA SER A 38 -7.12 15.03 -2.52
C SER A 38 -8.39 15.57 -3.18
N GLU A 39 -8.32 16.75 -3.79
CA GLU A 39 -9.45 17.36 -4.49
C GLU A 39 -9.95 16.47 -5.64
N TRP A 40 -9.03 15.80 -6.35
CA TRP A 40 -9.44 14.86 -7.40
C TRP A 40 -10.17 13.65 -6.82
N LEU A 41 -9.66 13.05 -5.73
CA LEU A 41 -10.30 11.92 -5.05
C LEU A 41 -11.68 12.30 -4.49
N GLU A 42 -11.83 13.50 -3.92
CA GLU A 42 -13.10 14.05 -3.46
C GLU A 42 -14.09 14.21 -4.63
N ARG A 43 -13.66 14.85 -5.70
CA ARG A 43 -14.50 15.08 -6.87
C ARG A 43 -15.04 13.80 -7.52
N VAL A 44 -14.26 12.72 -7.50
CA VAL A 44 -14.68 11.42 -8.03
C VAL A 44 -15.31 10.51 -6.97
N ASN A 45 -15.45 11.00 -5.74
CA ASN A 45 -15.99 10.25 -4.58
C ASN A 45 -15.20 8.95 -4.30
N TRP A 46 -13.87 9.04 -4.30
CA TRP A 46 -12.97 7.91 -4.06
C TRP A 46 -12.13 8.03 -2.79
N ILE A 47 -12.39 9.03 -1.96
CA ILE A 47 -11.88 9.09 -0.59
C ILE A 47 -12.31 7.81 0.13
N SER A 48 -11.38 7.18 0.82
CA SER A 48 -11.57 5.83 1.39
C SER A 48 -11.13 5.81 2.86
N ASP A 49 -11.67 4.87 3.62
CA ASP A 49 -11.32 4.68 5.05
C ASP A 49 -9.83 4.39 5.24
N LEU A 50 -9.25 3.66 4.28
CA LEU A 50 -7.81 3.38 4.19
C LEU A 50 -7.29 3.79 2.81
N MET A 51 -6.15 4.48 2.75
CA MET A 51 -5.48 4.82 1.49
C MET A 51 -4.01 4.44 1.56
N LEU A 52 -3.55 3.64 0.59
CA LEU A 52 -2.21 3.09 0.50
C LEU A 52 -1.53 3.66 -0.75
N PHE A 53 -0.61 4.59 -0.56
CA PHE A 53 0.11 5.26 -1.65
C PHE A 53 1.53 4.76 -1.79
N GLN A 54 1.96 4.54 -3.03
CA GLN A 54 3.35 4.31 -3.41
C GLN A 54 3.86 5.50 -4.20
N GLU A 55 5.16 5.71 -4.23
CA GLU A 55 5.80 6.92 -4.77
C GLU A 55 5.17 8.22 -4.26
N ALA A 56 4.65 8.19 -3.06
CA ALA A 56 4.12 9.37 -2.38
C ALA A 56 5.24 10.38 -2.11
N ALA A 57 4.98 11.66 -2.28
CA ALA A 57 5.90 12.73 -1.95
C ALA A 57 5.31 13.64 -0.88
N TRP A 58 6.12 14.03 0.12
CA TRP A 58 5.71 14.96 1.18
C TRP A 58 6.87 15.85 1.62
N GLN A 59 6.55 16.94 2.28
CA GLN A 59 7.54 17.82 2.93
C GLN A 59 7.78 17.37 4.37
N GLU A 60 8.94 17.72 4.91
CA GLU A 60 9.24 17.49 6.33
C GLU A 60 9.40 18.86 7.04
N PRO A 61 8.72 19.06 8.19
CA PRO A 61 7.88 18.08 8.89
C PRO A 61 6.59 17.76 8.13
N LEU A 62 6.15 16.49 8.25
CA LEU A 62 4.87 16.05 7.69
C LEU A 62 3.73 16.83 8.36
N SER A 63 2.78 17.38 7.57
CA SER A 63 1.60 18.10 8.07
C SER A 63 0.31 17.33 7.73
N LEU A 64 -0.71 17.47 8.57
CA LEU A 64 -2.05 16.90 8.37
C LEU A 64 -3.02 17.87 7.68
N ASP A 65 -2.59 19.07 7.28
CA ASP A 65 -3.49 20.12 6.79
C ASP A 65 -4.40 19.63 5.64
N MET A 66 -3.89 18.75 4.82
CA MET A 66 -4.60 18.16 3.67
C MET A 66 -5.45 16.94 4.01
N TRP A 67 -5.13 16.24 5.10
CA TRP A 67 -5.75 14.96 5.48
C TRP A 67 -6.24 15.01 6.92
N GLN A 68 -6.96 16.09 7.26
CA GLN A 68 -7.61 16.23 8.55
C GLN A 68 -8.54 15.02 8.78
N GLY A 69 -8.47 14.46 9.97
CA GLY A 69 -9.25 13.28 10.32
C GLY A 69 -8.59 11.93 9.99
N TYR A 70 -7.38 11.94 9.43
CA TYR A 70 -6.60 10.72 9.16
C TYR A 70 -5.38 10.59 10.08
N ASP A 71 -5.10 9.37 10.53
CA ASP A 71 -3.75 9.00 10.91
C ASP A 71 -2.93 8.79 9.65
N VAL A 72 -1.69 9.27 9.64
CA VAL A 72 -0.77 9.12 8.53
C VAL A 72 0.47 8.39 9.01
N ALA A 73 0.86 7.33 8.30
CA ALA A 73 2.11 6.62 8.50
C ALA A 73 2.90 6.60 7.19
N ALA A 74 4.21 6.86 7.25
CA ALA A 74 5.05 6.93 6.06
C ALA A 74 6.45 6.35 6.27
N VAL A 75 6.99 5.72 5.23
CA VAL A 75 8.39 5.29 5.15
C VAL A 75 9.04 5.94 3.96
N ALA A 76 10.00 6.82 4.23
CA ALA A 76 10.80 7.45 3.19
C ALA A 76 11.88 6.50 2.67
N ASN A 77 12.01 6.38 1.36
CA ASN A 77 13.08 5.67 0.69
C ASN A 77 14.04 6.59 -0.07
N LEU A 78 13.64 7.84 -0.27
CA LEU A 78 14.44 8.90 -0.87
C LEU A 78 14.19 10.22 -0.13
N LYS A 79 15.30 10.96 0.10
CA LYS A 79 15.28 12.33 0.60
C LYS A 79 15.91 13.23 -0.44
N TRP A 80 15.21 14.27 -0.84
CA TRP A 80 15.72 15.30 -1.73
C TRP A 80 15.36 16.69 -1.20
N GLN A 81 16.32 17.44 -0.73
CA GLN A 81 16.11 18.70 0.01
C GLN A 81 15.15 18.47 1.20
N GLU A 82 14.05 19.23 1.29
CA GLU A 82 13.02 19.07 2.31
C GLU A 82 11.93 18.04 1.94
N ARG A 83 11.97 17.51 0.71
CA ARG A 83 11.01 16.50 0.27
C ARG A 83 11.46 15.08 0.59
N ARG A 84 10.49 14.29 0.96
CA ARG A 84 10.60 12.84 1.16
C ARG A 84 9.74 12.14 0.12
N TYR A 85 10.19 10.97 -0.29
CA TYR A 85 9.47 10.09 -1.22
C TYR A 85 9.43 8.69 -0.64
N GLY A 86 8.32 7.97 -0.84
CA GLY A 86 8.23 6.62 -0.32
C GLY A 86 6.85 6.00 -0.40
N VAL A 87 6.54 5.16 0.60
CA VAL A 87 5.22 4.60 0.79
C VAL A 87 4.53 5.31 1.95
N MET A 88 3.23 5.58 1.79
CA MET A 88 2.41 6.28 2.78
C MET A 88 1.06 5.60 2.91
N SER A 89 0.59 5.46 4.13
CA SER A 89 -0.73 4.93 4.45
C SER A 89 -1.50 5.95 5.27
N LEU A 90 -2.75 6.20 4.90
CA LEU A 90 -3.69 7.06 5.60
C LEU A 90 -4.86 6.23 6.10
N SER A 91 -5.38 6.55 7.28
CA SER A 91 -6.52 5.87 7.89
C SER A 91 -7.43 6.82 8.65
N LEU A 92 -8.75 6.74 8.43
CA LEU A 92 -9.75 7.39 9.28
C LEU A 92 -9.81 6.79 10.68
N ALA A 93 -9.29 5.57 10.87
CA ALA A 93 -9.19 4.90 12.14
C ALA A 93 -7.78 4.99 12.72
N LYS A 94 -7.70 5.00 14.04
CA LYS A 94 -6.45 5.04 14.79
C LYS A 94 -5.53 3.88 14.42
N VAL A 95 -4.27 4.18 14.10
CA VAL A 95 -3.21 3.19 13.88
C VAL A 95 -2.74 2.65 15.22
N LEU A 96 -2.87 1.34 15.44
CA LEU A 96 -2.48 0.67 16.69
C LEU A 96 -1.00 0.26 16.72
N GLY A 97 -0.36 0.15 15.55
CA GLY A 97 1.04 -0.19 15.44
C GLY A 97 1.54 -0.02 14.02
N VAL A 98 2.78 0.45 13.89
CA VAL A 98 3.41 0.72 12.60
C VAL A 98 4.80 0.11 12.56
N GLU A 99 5.14 -0.53 11.45
CA GLU A 99 6.50 -1.01 11.18
C GLU A 99 6.90 -0.65 9.75
N GLY A 100 8.11 -0.10 9.60
CA GLY A 100 8.66 0.30 8.32
C GLY A 100 9.83 -0.57 7.89
N TYR A 101 9.90 -0.89 6.60
CA TYR A 101 10.99 -1.66 6.03
C TYR A 101 11.46 -1.07 4.70
N LEU A 102 12.77 -1.03 4.50
CA LEU A 102 13.39 -0.76 3.21
C LEU A 102 13.98 -2.05 2.63
N SER A 103 14.02 -2.17 1.31
CA SER A 103 14.62 -3.29 0.61
C SER A 103 16.10 -3.46 0.99
N LEU A 104 16.62 -4.67 0.90
CA LEU A 104 18.05 -4.96 1.06
C LEU A 104 18.84 -4.49 -0.16
N HIS A 105 18.23 -4.65 -1.33
CA HIS A 105 18.81 -4.22 -2.60
C HIS A 105 18.41 -2.79 -2.93
N ARG A 106 19.27 -2.05 -3.62
CA ARG A 106 19.02 -0.71 -4.12
C ARG A 106 18.60 -0.77 -5.58
N GLU A 107 17.68 0.12 -5.97
CA GLU A 107 17.35 0.33 -7.39
C GLU A 107 18.57 0.91 -8.13
N VAL A 108 18.77 0.47 -9.37
CA VAL A 108 19.78 1.02 -10.29
C VAL A 108 21.10 1.40 -9.59
N GLY A 109 21.76 0.40 -9.06
CA GLY A 109 23.10 0.51 -8.47
C GLY A 109 23.13 1.24 -7.11
N TRP A 110 22.90 2.53 -7.02
CA TRP A 110 23.30 3.32 -5.85
C TRP A 110 22.18 4.16 -5.23
N THR A 111 21.09 4.38 -5.94
CA THR A 111 20.24 5.51 -5.62
C THR A 111 19.22 5.23 -4.52
N THR A 112 18.21 4.40 -4.75
CA THR A 112 17.11 4.29 -3.81
C THR A 112 16.82 2.84 -3.43
N ARG A 113 16.29 2.65 -2.23
CA ARG A 113 15.68 1.41 -1.80
C ARG A 113 14.17 1.50 -2.06
N LYS A 114 13.50 0.37 -2.08
CA LYS A 114 12.04 0.33 -2.09
C LYS A 114 11.52 0.13 -0.68
N GLY A 115 10.25 0.46 -0.44
CA GLY A 115 9.67 0.49 0.91
C GLY A 115 8.48 -0.44 1.08
N ALA A 116 8.30 -0.92 2.31
CA ALA A 116 7.08 -1.57 2.77
C ALA A 116 6.68 -1.00 4.13
N LEU A 117 5.38 -0.73 4.29
CA LEU A 117 4.79 -0.15 5.49
C LEU A 117 3.68 -1.06 6.00
N PHE A 118 3.81 -1.50 7.24
CA PHE A 118 2.90 -2.39 7.94
C PHE A 118 2.12 -1.59 8.97
N CYS A 119 0.80 -1.55 8.88
CA CYS A 119 -0.06 -0.84 9.81
C CYS A 119 -1.13 -1.77 10.38
N ARG A 120 -1.37 -1.68 11.69
CA ARG A 120 -2.39 -2.47 12.40
C ARG A 120 -3.55 -1.57 12.79
N TYR A 121 -4.76 -2.03 12.56
CA TYR A 121 -6.00 -1.34 12.88
C TYR A 121 -6.95 -2.25 13.65
N GLY A 122 -7.70 -1.69 14.58
CA GLY A 122 -8.84 -2.37 15.19
C GLY A 122 -10.02 -2.42 14.23
N VAL A 123 -10.73 -3.54 14.15
CA VAL A 123 -11.99 -3.70 13.44
C VAL A 123 -12.78 -4.84 14.07
N ASP A 124 -14.00 -4.57 14.56
CA ASP A 124 -14.90 -5.57 15.20
C ASP A 124 -14.20 -6.46 16.25
N GLY A 125 -13.42 -5.84 17.14
CA GLY A 125 -12.70 -6.56 18.20
C GLY A 125 -11.52 -7.42 17.72
N THR A 126 -11.18 -7.37 16.44
CA THR A 126 -10.02 -8.06 15.85
C THR A 126 -8.99 -7.06 15.34
N ILE A 127 -7.83 -7.56 14.93
CA ILE A 127 -6.77 -6.74 14.32
C ILE A 127 -6.69 -7.05 12.83
N LEU A 128 -6.78 -5.99 12.02
CA LEU A 128 -6.44 -6.01 10.60
C LEU A 128 -5.00 -5.52 10.43
N LEU A 129 -4.17 -6.29 9.75
CA LEU A 129 -2.88 -5.84 9.25
C LEU A 129 -3.02 -5.39 7.79
N THR A 130 -2.62 -4.17 7.48
CA THR A 130 -2.39 -3.74 6.09
C THR A 130 -0.90 -3.64 5.80
N VAL A 131 -0.50 -4.04 4.61
CA VAL A 131 0.88 -3.95 4.14
C VAL A 131 0.90 -3.24 2.80
N ASN A 132 1.41 -2.02 2.82
CA ASN A 132 1.60 -1.17 1.65
C ASN A 132 3.01 -1.40 1.12
N VAL A 133 3.13 -1.90 -0.10
CA VAL A 133 4.41 -2.32 -0.68
C VAL A 133 4.71 -1.59 -1.97
N HIS A 134 5.97 -1.15 -2.11
CA HIS A 134 6.54 -0.81 -3.40
C HIS A 134 7.78 -1.69 -3.60
N MET A 135 7.70 -2.65 -4.53
CA MET A 135 8.74 -3.63 -4.81
C MET A 135 9.78 -3.13 -5.80
N LEU A 136 10.95 -3.79 -5.84
CA LEU A 136 12.03 -3.50 -6.79
C LEU A 136 11.53 -3.53 -8.24
N ASN A 137 11.87 -2.48 -9.00
CA ASN A 137 11.55 -2.38 -10.42
C ASN A 137 12.75 -2.78 -11.30
N PHE A 138 13.77 -1.91 -11.35
CA PHE A 138 14.93 -2.06 -12.22
C PHE A 138 16.04 -2.86 -11.52
N HIS A 139 15.83 -4.17 -11.36
CA HIS A 139 16.80 -5.06 -10.76
C HIS A 139 16.67 -6.48 -11.34
N HIS A 140 17.72 -7.30 -11.15
CA HIS A 140 17.69 -8.71 -11.56
C HIS A 140 16.63 -9.48 -10.77
N ASP A 141 16.04 -10.50 -11.39
CA ASP A 141 14.98 -11.30 -10.78
C ASP A 141 15.40 -12.02 -9.48
N VAL A 142 16.72 -12.30 -9.31
CA VAL A 142 17.25 -12.87 -8.05
C VAL A 142 17.04 -11.91 -6.87
N ALA A 143 17.43 -10.64 -7.02
CA ALA A 143 17.20 -9.64 -5.97
C ALA A 143 15.70 -9.41 -5.69
N TYR A 144 14.87 -9.49 -6.72
CA TYR A 144 13.41 -9.45 -6.57
C TYR A 144 12.89 -10.65 -5.76
N GLU A 145 13.42 -11.85 -6.03
CA GLU A 145 13.08 -13.09 -5.31
C GLU A 145 13.49 -13.01 -3.84
N ASP A 146 14.69 -12.50 -3.54
CA ASP A 146 15.19 -12.28 -2.16
C ASP A 146 14.28 -11.33 -1.39
N GLU A 147 13.87 -10.21 -1.99
CA GLU A 147 12.96 -9.25 -1.33
C GLU A 147 11.57 -9.84 -1.11
N LEU A 148 11.08 -10.64 -2.07
CA LEU A 148 9.80 -11.32 -1.94
C LEU A 148 9.83 -12.40 -0.85
N ALA A 149 10.89 -13.19 -0.77
CA ALA A 149 11.10 -14.17 0.28
C ALA A 149 11.18 -13.50 1.67
N ARG A 150 11.82 -12.36 1.75
CA ARG A 150 11.87 -11.57 2.98
C ARG A 150 10.49 -11.03 3.38
N LEU A 151 9.71 -10.53 2.42
CA LEU A 151 8.34 -10.10 2.69
C LEU A 151 7.50 -11.27 3.20
N GLU A 152 7.62 -12.43 2.57
CA GLU A 152 6.96 -13.67 3.00
C GLU A 152 7.31 -14.02 4.46
N TYR A 153 8.60 -14.04 4.80
CA TYR A 153 9.07 -14.32 6.17
C TYR A 153 8.48 -13.36 7.22
N LEU A 154 8.31 -12.08 6.88
CA LEU A 154 7.69 -11.11 7.78
C LEU A 154 6.18 -11.37 7.97
N LEU A 155 5.52 -11.93 6.95
CA LEU A 155 4.07 -12.16 6.93
C LEU A 155 3.67 -13.55 7.47
N GLU A 156 4.54 -14.54 7.42
CA GLU A 156 4.26 -15.93 7.86
C GLU A 156 3.83 -16.01 9.34
N ARG A 157 4.36 -15.12 10.17
CA ARG A 157 4.08 -15.09 11.61
C ARG A 157 2.75 -14.39 11.96
N TYR A 158 2.08 -13.82 10.98
CA TYR A 158 0.80 -13.14 11.19
C TYR A 158 -0.34 -14.01 10.66
N GLU A 159 -1.19 -14.52 11.53
CA GLU A 159 -2.29 -15.42 11.17
C GLU A 159 -3.63 -14.70 10.98
N GLY A 160 -3.78 -13.46 11.45
CA GLY A 160 -5.00 -12.66 11.43
C GLY A 160 -5.43 -12.15 10.04
N ALA A 161 -6.41 -11.27 10.06
CA ALA A 161 -6.90 -10.58 8.87
C ALA A 161 -5.78 -9.72 8.27
N LEU A 162 -5.53 -9.87 6.97
CA LEU A 162 -4.40 -9.25 6.26
C LEU A 162 -4.84 -8.74 4.90
N ILE A 163 -4.44 -7.51 4.58
CA ILE A 163 -4.48 -6.95 3.24
C ILE A 163 -3.05 -6.57 2.83
N LEU A 164 -2.59 -7.13 1.72
CA LEU A 164 -1.30 -6.87 1.11
C LEU A 164 -1.54 -6.18 -0.23
N ALA A 165 -1.11 -4.93 -0.39
CA ALA A 165 -1.39 -4.14 -1.58
C ALA A 165 -0.20 -3.27 -1.99
N GLY A 166 -0.11 -2.93 -3.27
CA GLY A 166 0.87 -2.00 -3.77
C GLY A 166 1.33 -2.28 -5.19
N ASP A 167 2.39 -1.58 -5.57
CA ASP A 167 3.11 -1.79 -6.82
C ASP A 167 4.19 -2.87 -6.62
N PHE A 168 3.91 -4.05 -7.18
CA PHE A 168 4.80 -5.21 -7.10
C PHE A 168 5.78 -5.30 -8.28
N ASN A 169 5.68 -4.42 -9.27
CA ASN A 169 6.57 -4.43 -10.43
C ASN A 169 6.71 -5.81 -11.10
N THR A 170 5.61 -6.53 -11.24
CA THR A 170 5.55 -7.89 -11.83
C THR A 170 5.49 -7.85 -13.36
N TRP A 171 6.41 -7.11 -13.99
CA TRP A 171 6.43 -6.88 -15.44
C TRP A 171 6.87 -8.09 -16.28
N ASN A 172 7.19 -9.25 -15.65
CA ASN A 172 7.52 -10.49 -16.36
C ASN A 172 6.85 -11.73 -15.75
N ARG A 173 6.95 -12.86 -16.47
CA ARG A 173 6.35 -14.14 -16.05
C ARG A 173 6.94 -14.65 -14.73
N ARG A 174 8.27 -14.56 -14.55
CA ARG A 174 8.96 -15.07 -13.35
C ARG A 174 8.48 -14.36 -12.11
N ARG A 175 8.52 -13.01 -12.08
CA ARG A 175 8.04 -12.20 -10.96
C ARG A 175 6.57 -12.46 -10.62
N THR A 176 5.72 -12.55 -11.66
CA THR A 176 4.30 -12.88 -11.48
C THR A 176 4.11 -14.25 -10.84
N LEU A 177 4.89 -15.26 -11.23
CA LEU A 177 4.80 -16.61 -10.64
C LEU A 177 5.31 -16.64 -9.21
N LEU A 178 6.43 -15.97 -8.91
CA LEU A 178 6.99 -15.85 -7.56
C LEU A 178 5.96 -15.21 -6.61
N LEU A 179 5.38 -14.06 -7.00
CA LEU A 179 4.35 -13.38 -6.22
C LEU A 179 3.13 -14.27 -5.97
N LYS A 180 2.60 -14.92 -7.00
CA LYS A 180 1.46 -15.85 -6.87
C LYS A 180 1.77 -17.03 -5.96
N THR A 181 3.00 -17.52 -5.98
CA THR A 181 3.44 -18.66 -5.16
C THR A 181 3.51 -18.26 -3.69
N MET A 182 4.13 -17.12 -3.37
CA MET A 182 4.12 -16.53 -2.04
C MET A 182 2.69 -16.35 -1.51
N CYS A 183 1.82 -15.70 -2.30
CA CYS A 183 0.44 -15.45 -1.89
C CYS A 183 -0.36 -16.73 -1.62
N ARG A 184 -0.12 -17.82 -2.38
CA ARG A 184 -0.73 -19.14 -2.10
C ARG A 184 -0.25 -19.74 -0.79
N ARG A 185 1.07 -19.68 -0.49
CA ARG A 185 1.61 -20.15 0.79
C ARG A 185 1.01 -19.38 1.97
N LEU A 186 0.87 -18.07 1.83
CA LEU A 186 0.26 -17.19 2.84
C LEU A 186 -1.28 -17.25 2.86
N LYS A 187 -1.92 -18.11 2.04
CA LYS A 187 -3.38 -18.27 1.92
C LYS A 187 -4.11 -16.96 1.54
N LEU A 188 -3.46 -16.10 0.77
CA LEU A 188 -4.01 -14.84 0.31
C LEU A 188 -4.84 -15.03 -0.98
N ARG A 189 -6.01 -14.39 -1.03
CA ARG A 189 -6.85 -14.30 -2.22
C ARG A 189 -6.48 -13.04 -3.01
N HIS A 190 -6.48 -13.11 -4.33
CA HIS A 190 -6.19 -11.97 -5.20
C HIS A 190 -7.46 -11.20 -5.55
N VAL A 191 -7.43 -9.87 -5.48
CA VAL A 191 -8.47 -9.00 -6.01
C VAL A 191 -8.29 -8.91 -7.53
N ALA A 192 -9.15 -9.63 -8.27
CA ALA A 192 -9.11 -9.64 -9.72
C ALA A 192 -9.95 -8.49 -10.29
N VAL A 193 -9.28 -7.42 -10.72
CA VAL A 193 -9.91 -6.26 -11.37
C VAL A 193 -9.32 -6.00 -12.75
N LYS A 194 -10.13 -5.41 -13.64
CA LYS A 194 -9.66 -4.95 -14.96
C LYS A 194 -9.19 -3.49 -14.86
N GLY A 195 -8.30 -3.07 -15.76
CA GLY A 195 -7.88 -1.67 -15.86
C GLY A 195 -6.66 -1.27 -15.03
N VAL A 196 -6.06 -2.17 -14.26
CA VAL A 196 -4.80 -1.90 -13.55
C VAL A 196 -3.65 -1.59 -14.51
N ARG A 197 -2.65 -0.83 -14.04
CA ARG A 197 -1.43 -0.57 -14.80
C ARG A 197 -0.75 -1.85 -15.21
N ARG A 198 -0.32 -1.92 -16.48
CA ARG A 198 0.31 -3.11 -17.07
C ARG A 198 1.57 -2.77 -17.83
N PHE A 199 2.52 -3.70 -17.81
CA PHE A 199 3.60 -3.79 -18.76
C PHE A 199 3.31 -4.99 -19.70
N GLY A 200 2.91 -4.69 -20.94
CA GLY A 200 2.36 -5.71 -21.85
C GLY A 200 1.14 -6.41 -21.22
N ARG A 201 1.22 -7.74 -21.01
CA ARG A 201 0.15 -8.53 -20.40
C ARG A 201 0.23 -8.64 -18.86
N TYR A 202 1.29 -8.14 -18.24
CA TYR A 202 1.55 -8.30 -16.82
C TYR A 202 1.05 -7.07 -16.04
N ALA A 203 0.23 -7.30 -15.02
CA ALA A 203 -0.18 -6.25 -14.10
C ALA A 203 1.02 -5.87 -13.20
N LEU A 204 1.13 -4.61 -12.81
CA LEU A 204 2.16 -4.11 -11.90
C LEU A 204 1.61 -3.97 -10.48
N ASP A 205 0.38 -3.48 -10.37
CA ASP A 205 -0.31 -3.25 -9.11
C ASP A 205 -1.17 -4.47 -8.75
N HIS A 206 -1.06 -4.89 -7.50
CA HIS A 206 -1.81 -6.03 -6.99
C HIS A 206 -2.34 -5.76 -5.60
N LEU A 207 -3.48 -6.40 -5.29
CA LEU A 207 -4.09 -6.40 -3.98
C LEU A 207 -4.49 -7.83 -3.62
N PHE A 208 -4.06 -8.25 -2.42
CA PHE A 208 -4.33 -9.58 -1.88
C PHE A 208 -4.92 -9.45 -0.48
N TYR A 209 -5.72 -10.43 -0.05
CA TYR A 209 -6.37 -10.39 1.24
C TYR A 209 -6.65 -11.78 1.81
N ARG A 210 -6.77 -11.86 3.13
CA ARG A 210 -7.32 -13.01 3.89
C ARG A 210 -7.99 -12.51 5.17
N GLY A 211 -8.91 -13.29 5.72
CA GLY A 211 -9.61 -12.96 6.97
C GLY A 211 -10.60 -11.81 6.85
N VAL A 212 -10.81 -11.26 5.65
CA VAL A 212 -11.86 -10.31 5.28
C VAL A 212 -12.60 -10.83 4.06
N GLN A 213 -13.79 -10.29 3.77
CA GLN A 213 -14.57 -10.59 2.57
C GLN A 213 -14.57 -9.37 1.66
N MET A 214 -14.26 -9.58 0.38
CA MET A 214 -14.37 -8.54 -0.64
C MET A 214 -15.83 -8.40 -1.07
N VAL A 215 -16.36 -7.18 -0.98
CA VAL A 215 -17.71 -6.82 -1.39
C VAL A 215 -17.74 -6.33 -2.82
N ASP A 216 -16.85 -5.38 -3.14
CA ASP A 216 -16.72 -4.76 -4.46
C ASP A 216 -15.29 -4.35 -4.73
N ALA A 217 -14.90 -4.26 -6.01
CA ALA A 217 -13.60 -3.77 -6.43
C ALA A 217 -13.68 -3.08 -7.79
N SER A 218 -13.07 -1.91 -7.91
CA SER A 218 -13.06 -1.09 -9.11
C SER A 218 -11.72 -0.39 -9.34
N VAL A 219 -11.49 0.00 -10.60
CA VAL A 219 -10.31 0.76 -11.04
C VAL A 219 -10.79 1.98 -11.81
N LEU A 220 -10.29 3.15 -11.46
CA LEU A 220 -10.59 4.38 -12.16
C LEU A 220 -9.39 4.79 -13.05
N GLN A 221 -9.65 4.97 -14.33
CA GLN A 221 -8.61 5.36 -15.28
C GLN A 221 -8.18 6.82 -15.03
N THR A 222 -6.89 7.01 -14.77
CA THR A 222 -6.29 8.34 -14.60
C THR A 222 -5.10 8.48 -15.54
N HIS A 223 -5.15 9.39 -16.50
CA HIS A 223 -4.04 9.59 -17.43
C HIS A 223 -3.26 10.89 -17.16
N ARG A 224 -3.73 11.71 -16.21
CA ARG A 224 -3.16 13.05 -15.95
C ARG A 224 -2.40 13.15 -14.63
N LEU A 225 -2.73 12.33 -13.64
CA LEU A 225 -2.16 12.40 -12.29
C LEU A 225 -1.07 11.37 -12.04
N SER A 226 -1.21 10.20 -12.63
CA SER A 226 -0.23 9.12 -12.52
C SER A 226 -0.32 8.23 -13.75
N ASP A 227 0.74 7.52 -14.06
CA ASP A 227 0.75 6.44 -15.06
C ASP A 227 0.22 5.11 -14.49
N HIS A 228 -0.07 5.05 -13.18
CA HIS A 228 -0.83 4.01 -12.51
C HIS A 228 -2.27 4.46 -12.26
N HIS A 229 -3.19 3.49 -12.20
CA HIS A 229 -4.60 3.72 -11.93
C HIS A 229 -4.97 3.28 -10.52
N PRO A 230 -5.71 4.10 -9.74
CA PRO A 230 -6.12 3.71 -8.40
C PRO A 230 -7.04 2.49 -8.43
N ILE A 231 -6.84 1.60 -7.48
CA ILE A 231 -7.69 0.43 -7.21
C ILE A 231 -8.44 0.71 -5.91
N ARG A 232 -9.77 0.73 -5.96
CA ARG A 232 -10.61 0.82 -4.77
C ARG A 232 -11.28 -0.50 -4.51
N VAL A 233 -11.28 -0.94 -3.25
CA VAL A 233 -11.92 -2.18 -2.82
C VAL A 233 -12.74 -1.91 -1.58
N CYS A 234 -13.95 -2.45 -1.53
CA CYS A 234 -14.78 -2.49 -0.34
C CYS A 234 -14.65 -3.87 0.31
N PHE A 235 -14.30 -3.89 1.59
CA PHE A 235 -14.18 -5.09 2.40
C PHE A 235 -15.19 -5.10 3.53
N THR A 236 -15.57 -6.29 4.00
CA THR A 236 -16.31 -6.47 5.25
C THR A 236 -15.64 -7.55 6.11
N MET A 237 -15.68 -7.37 7.42
CA MET A 237 -15.28 -8.43 8.35
C MET A 237 -16.28 -9.57 8.30
N PRO A 238 -15.82 -10.85 8.31
CA PRO A 238 -16.73 -11.97 8.46
C PRO A 238 -17.43 -11.86 9.83
N ARG A 239 -18.74 -12.06 9.87
CA ARG A 239 -19.45 -12.15 11.15
C ARG A 239 -18.89 -13.31 11.95
N SER A 240 -18.51 -13.09 13.20
CA SER A 240 -18.22 -14.17 14.14
C SER A 240 -19.50 -14.99 14.29
N VAL A 241 -19.42 -16.27 13.96
CA VAL A 241 -20.53 -17.23 14.18
C VAL A 241 -20.52 -17.65 15.64
#